data_269174bf605a697c796bb0f34c56879c
#
_entry.id   269174bf605a697c796bb0f34c56879c
#
_cell.length_a   1.000
_cell.length_b   1.000
_cell.length_c   1.000
_cell.angle_alpha   90.00
_cell.angle_beta   90.00
_cell.angle_gamma   90.00
#
_symmetry.space_group_name_H-M   'P 1'
#
loop_
_entity.id
_entity.type
_entity.pdbx_description
1 polymer ?
#
loop_
_entity_poly.entity_id
_entity_poly.type
_entity_poly.pdbx_seq_one_letter_code
_entity_poly.pdbx_strand_id
1 'polypeptide(L)' 'MRTFFAQVETRYRAIKVCPFTPAHISKVFGGYMCFENDNDYRIWKNQK' A
#
# COMPACT_ATOMS: atom_id res chain seq x y z
N MET A 1 -11.85 4.89 1.76
CA MET A 1 -10.67 4.06 1.47
C MET A 1 -9.40 4.82 1.85
N ARG A 2 -8.54 4.19 2.62
CA ARG A 2 -7.32 4.86 3.08
C ARG A 2 -6.11 4.14 2.52
N THR A 3 -5.34 4.86 1.73
CA THR A 3 -4.16 4.29 1.08
C THR A 3 -2.99 5.24 1.20
N PHE A 4 -1.80 4.71 1.02
CA PHE A 4 -0.58 5.51 1.04
C PHE A 4 0.39 4.96 0.01
N PHE A 5 0.89 5.83 -0.86
CA PHE A 5 1.87 5.43 -1.85
C PHE A 5 3.26 5.71 -1.30
N ALA A 6 4.06 4.65 -1.15
CA ALA A 6 5.42 4.75 -0.66
C ALA A 6 6.39 4.60 -1.82
N GLN A 7 7.07 5.67 -2.15
CA GLN A 7 8.05 5.66 -3.24
C GLN A 7 9.41 5.18 -2.68
N VAL A 8 9.47 3.86 -2.45
CA VAL A 8 10.64 3.22 -1.86
C VAL A 8 10.96 1.94 -2.60
N GLU A 9 12.14 1.40 -2.36
CA GLU A 9 12.61 0.21 -3.08
C GLU A 9 12.23 -1.08 -2.40
N THR A 10 11.94 -1.06 -1.11
CA THR A 10 11.66 -2.26 -0.35
C THR A 10 10.37 -2.15 0.42
N ARG A 11 9.75 -3.30 0.66
CA ARG A 11 8.55 -3.39 1.47
C ARG A 11 8.78 -2.89 2.89
N TYR A 12 9.93 -3.22 3.43
CA TYR A 12 10.27 -2.82 4.78
C TYR A 12 10.25 -1.29 4.92
N ARG A 13 10.83 -0.60 3.95
CA ARG A 13 10.84 0.85 3.96
C ARG A 13 9.44 1.43 3.77
N ALA A 14 8.62 0.76 2.96
CA ALA A 14 7.24 1.18 2.77
C ALA A 14 6.48 1.17 4.10
N ILE A 15 6.68 0.12 4.90
CA ILE A 15 6.06 0.02 6.21
C ILE A 15 6.53 1.16 7.11
N LYS A 16 7.81 1.48 7.06
CA LYS A 16 8.36 2.51 7.92
C LYS A 16 7.84 3.92 7.61
N VAL A 17 7.66 4.23 6.33
CA VAL A 17 7.20 5.57 5.96
C VAL A 17 5.69 5.69 5.99
N CYS A 18 4.98 4.58 6.07
CA CYS A 18 3.53 4.59 6.11
C CYS A 18 3.02 5.19 7.42
N PRO A 19 2.07 6.13 7.38
CA PRO A 19 1.55 6.77 8.58
C PRO A 19 0.60 5.90 9.41
N PHE A 20 0.26 4.72 8.91
CA PHE A 20 -0.61 3.78 9.62
C PHE A 20 -0.03 2.38 9.48
N THR A 21 -0.57 1.44 10.29
CA THR A 21 -0.16 0.05 10.18
C THR A 21 -0.87 -0.57 8.98
N PRO A 22 -0.15 -0.89 7.91
CA PRO A 22 -0.81 -1.42 6.72
C PRO A 22 -1.24 -2.86 6.91
N ALA A 23 -2.47 -3.17 6.54
CA ALA A 23 -2.95 -4.54 6.53
C ALA A 23 -2.50 -5.26 5.27
N HIS A 24 -2.24 -4.49 4.20
CA HIS A 24 -1.81 -5.06 2.94
C HIS A 24 -0.89 -4.08 2.21
N ILE A 25 0.12 -4.63 1.56
CA ILE A 25 1.05 -3.83 0.77
C ILE A 25 1.20 -4.49 -0.59
N SER A 26 1.06 -3.70 -1.65
CA SER A 26 1.19 -4.20 -3.01
C SER A 26 2.31 -3.47 -3.73
N LYS A 27 3.14 -4.23 -4.44
CA LYS A 27 4.19 -3.63 -5.25
C LYS A 27 3.57 -3.04 -6.51
N VAL A 28 3.90 -1.78 -6.78
CA VAL A 28 3.41 -1.09 -7.97
C VAL A 28 4.57 -0.42 -8.67
N PHE A 29 4.33 0.05 -9.88
CA PHE A 29 5.36 0.76 -10.62
C PHE A 29 5.78 2.01 -9.85
N GLY A 30 7.05 2.09 -9.55
CA GLY A 30 7.61 3.23 -8.85
C GLY A 30 7.62 3.13 -7.34
N GLY A 31 7.07 2.05 -6.75
CA GLY A 31 7.07 1.94 -5.30
C GLY A 31 6.12 0.88 -4.78
N TYR A 32 5.50 1.18 -3.65
CA TYR A 32 4.57 0.27 -2.99
C TYR A 32 3.31 1.04 -2.58
N MET A 33 2.16 0.37 -2.71
CA MET A 33 0.89 0.91 -2.21
C MET A 33 0.54 0.21 -0.91
N CYS A 34 0.28 1.01 0.12
CA CYS A 34 -0.11 0.50 1.43
C CYS A 34 -1.60 0.71 1.63
N PHE A 35 -2.29 -0.29 2.14
CA PHE A 35 -3.73 -0.24 2.37
C PHE A 35 -4.02 -0.47 3.83
N GLU A 36 -4.92 0.33 4.40
CA GLU A 36 -5.24 0.24 5.81
C GLU A 36 -5.96 -1.06 6.15
N ASN A 37 -6.74 -1.60 5.22
CA ASN A 37 -7.40 -2.88 5.43
C ASN A 37 -7.54 -3.66 4.13
N ASP A 38 -7.86 -4.94 4.25
CA ASP A 38 -7.96 -5.82 3.08
C ASP A 38 -9.08 -5.42 2.14
N ASN A 39 -10.15 -4.86 2.66
CA ASN A 39 -11.26 -4.44 1.84
C ASN A 39 -10.83 -3.33 0.86
N ASP A 40 -10.04 -2.40 1.35
CA ASP A 40 -9.51 -1.32 0.50
C ASP A 40 -8.63 -1.89 -0.60
N TYR A 41 -7.82 -2.88 -0.27
CA TYR A 41 -6.97 -3.53 -1.26
C TYR A 41 -7.81 -4.22 -2.33
N ARG A 42 -8.88 -4.88 -1.93
CA ARG A 42 -9.76 -5.58 -2.87
C ARG A 42 -10.42 -4.60 -3.84
N ILE A 43 -10.88 -3.46 -3.32
CA ILE A 43 -11.50 -2.44 -4.15
C ILE A 43 -10.50 -1.92 -5.16
N TRP A 44 -9.31 -1.60 -4.71
CA TRP A 44 -8.25 -1.11 -5.59
C TRP A 44 -7.88 -2.13 -6.65
N LYS A 45 -7.74 -3.39 -6.24
CA LYS A 45 -7.34 -4.46 -7.15
C LYS A 45 -8.36 -4.70 -8.25
N ASN A 46 -9.63 -4.52 -7.94
CA ASN A 46 -10.71 -4.74 -8.88
C ASN A 46 -11.03 -3.55 -9.77
N GLN A 47 -10.40 -2.43 -9.54
CA GLN A 47 -10.55 -1.27 -10.41
C GLN A 47 -9.83 -1.49 -11.73
N LYS A 48 -10.40 -0.99 -12.79
CA LYS A 48 -9.82 -1.11 -14.11
C LYS A 48 -9.56 0.26 -14.70
#